data_c54e6f6331585b2e54f1a4c1145eeadc
#
_entry.id   c54e6f6331585b2e54f1a4c1145eeadc
#
_cell.length_a   1.000
_cell.length_b   1.000
_cell.length_c   1.000
_cell.angle_alpha   90.00
_cell.angle_beta   90.00
_cell.angle_gamma   90.00
#
_symmetry.space_group_name_H-M   'P 1'
#
loop_
_entity.id
_entity.type
_entity.pdbx_description
1 polymer ?
#
loop_
_entity_poly.entity_id
_entity_poly.type
_entity_poly.pdbx_seq_one_letter_code
_entity_poly.pdbx_strand_id
1 'polypeptide(L)'
;PKKTTYTNITYADIGGLDKGIGEGALAGQFRNELAQVDGFLHVVRAFENDTVPHPYNDINPANDLEAIDSEFLLMDLLSIETRIERLDNELRAKGKKADPNIAIEKPLLERLKAQLEDDQPLRNLDLTEDEKKMIRGFGFLTQKPVLVVLNMGDEAFDPAEKITLSYEKASLVGIQGALEAEIAQLDAEDAEMFMEEYGLTELSRSKVIRYSYELMGIESYFTVGPDEVRAWSFPAGASAPEAAC
;
A
#
# COMPACT_ATOMS: atom_id res chain seq x y z
N PRO A 1 -23.41 22.65 14.69
CA PRO A 1 -23.44 21.31 15.30
C PRO A 1 -22.65 21.30 16.60
N LYS A 2 -23.05 20.47 17.55
CA LYS A 2 -22.36 20.35 18.84
C LYS A 2 -21.16 19.40 18.74
N LYS A 3 -21.14 18.54 17.73
CA LYS A 3 -20.10 17.53 17.51
C LYS A 3 -19.81 17.36 16.03
N THR A 4 -18.52 17.19 15.69
CA THR A 4 -18.07 16.79 14.36
C THR A 4 -17.34 15.46 14.49
N THR A 5 -17.72 14.48 13.68
CA THR A 5 -17.06 13.16 13.62
C THR A 5 -16.46 12.98 12.23
N TYR A 6 -15.17 12.69 12.19
CA TYR A 6 -14.41 12.48 10.95
C TYR A 6 -14.27 11.00 10.62
N THR A 7 -14.03 10.71 9.35
CA THR A 7 -13.50 9.39 8.93
C THR A 7 -12.03 9.30 9.30
N ASN A 8 -11.55 8.08 9.51
CA ASN A 8 -10.16 7.84 9.93
C ASN A 8 -9.46 6.89 8.97
N ILE A 9 -8.20 7.20 8.66
CA ILE A 9 -7.20 6.24 8.16
C ILE A 9 -6.28 5.92 9.33
N THR A 10 -5.98 4.63 9.52
CA THR A 10 -5.03 4.18 10.51
C THR A 10 -3.74 3.79 9.80
N TYR A 11 -2.64 4.46 10.15
CA TYR A 11 -1.30 4.08 9.72
C TYR A 11 -0.68 3.24 10.82
N ALA A 12 -0.20 2.05 10.46
CA ALA A 12 0.53 1.17 11.36
C ALA A 12 1.97 1.03 10.86
N ASP A 13 2.93 1.31 11.75
CA ASP A 13 4.34 1.06 11.47
C ASP A 13 4.69 -0.40 11.76
N ILE A 14 5.36 -1.04 10.80
CA ILE A 14 5.80 -2.43 10.92
C ILE A 14 7.31 -2.40 11.12
N GLY A 15 7.72 -2.45 12.39
CA GLY A 15 9.12 -2.44 12.78
C GLY A 15 9.87 -3.72 12.36
N GLY A 16 11.18 -3.60 12.13
CA GLY A 16 12.07 -4.74 11.93
C GLY A 16 12.29 -5.18 10.46
N LEU A 17 11.87 -4.36 9.50
CA LEU A 17 12.22 -4.57 8.09
C LEU A 17 13.68 -4.22 7.75
N ASP A 18 14.43 -3.71 8.73
CA ASP A 18 15.80 -3.20 8.55
C ASP A 18 16.84 -4.27 8.22
N LYS A 19 16.54 -5.55 8.47
CA LYS A 19 17.51 -6.64 8.29
C LYS A 19 16.86 -7.84 7.62
N GLY A 20 17.22 -8.05 6.36
CA GLY A 20 16.86 -9.26 5.64
C GLY A 20 15.78 -9.09 4.56
N ILE A 21 15.51 -7.88 4.10
CA ILE A 21 14.82 -7.68 2.82
C ILE A 21 15.71 -8.32 1.76
N GLY A 22 15.16 -9.26 0.99
CA GLY A 22 15.92 -10.06 0.02
C GLY A 22 16.42 -11.42 0.55
N GLU A 23 16.26 -11.72 1.86
CA GLU A 23 16.64 -13.01 2.45
C GLU A 23 15.43 -13.83 2.97
N GLY A 24 14.21 -13.49 2.55
CA GLY A 24 12.98 -14.14 3.00
C GLY A 24 12.56 -13.74 4.44
N ALA A 25 13.06 -12.63 4.94
CA ALA A 25 12.80 -12.16 6.31
C ALA A 25 11.34 -11.72 6.55
N LEU A 26 10.61 -11.40 5.49
CA LEU A 26 9.17 -11.07 5.55
C LEU A 26 8.28 -12.31 5.72
N ALA A 27 8.86 -13.52 5.74
CA ALA A 27 8.11 -14.76 5.95
C ALA A 27 7.60 -14.88 7.41
N GLY A 28 6.46 -15.52 7.57
CA GLY A 28 5.93 -15.86 8.89
C GLY A 28 5.03 -14.79 9.51
N GLN A 29 5.40 -14.23 10.67
CA GLN A 29 4.53 -13.34 11.45
C GLN A 29 4.19 -12.06 10.68
N PHE A 30 5.17 -11.42 10.06
CA PHE A 30 4.98 -10.19 9.30
C PHE A 30 4.00 -10.35 8.13
N ARG A 31 4.05 -11.48 7.44
CA ARG A 31 3.11 -11.74 6.33
C ARG A 31 1.65 -11.63 6.76
N ASN A 32 1.33 -12.15 7.94
CA ASN A 32 -0.05 -12.11 8.44
C ASN A 32 -0.50 -10.68 8.78
N GLU A 33 0.38 -9.85 9.30
CA GLU A 33 0.12 -8.44 9.57
C GLU A 33 -0.05 -7.67 8.25
N LEU A 34 0.87 -7.85 7.30
CA LEU A 34 0.81 -7.26 5.96
C LEU A 34 -0.45 -7.69 5.19
N ALA A 35 -0.91 -8.93 5.37
CA ALA A 35 -2.11 -9.42 4.70
C ALA A 35 -3.41 -8.73 5.19
N GLN A 36 -3.42 -8.15 6.39
CA GLN A 36 -4.62 -7.55 6.99
C GLN A 36 -4.82 -6.07 6.67
N VAL A 37 -3.77 -5.36 6.20
CA VAL A 37 -3.90 -3.94 5.84
C VAL A 37 -4.56 -3.78 4.46
N ASP A 38 -5.17 -2.62 4.21
CA ASP A 38 -5.88 -2.35 2.96
C ASP A 38 -4.97 -1.80 1.86
N GLY A 39 -3.81 -1.24 2.22
CA GLY A 39 -2.81 -0.70 1.30
C GLY A 39 -1.47 -0.48 2.00
N PHE A 40 -0.45 -0.14 1.24
CA PHE A 40 0.89 0.12 1.74
C PHE A 40 1.29 1.57 1.55
N LEU A 41 1.94 2.12 2.58
CA LEU A 41 2.70 3.35 2.50
C LEU A 41 4.17 2.97 2.60
N HIS A 42 4.86 3.03 1.49
CA HIS A 42 6.25 2.61 1.35
C HIS A 42 7.16 3.83 1.43
N VAL A 43 7.81 4.03 2.56
CA VAL A 43 8.74 5.16 2.76
C VAL A 43 10.12 4.76 2.28
N VAL A 44 10.61 5.48 1.27
CA VAL A 44 11.92 5.25 0.66
C VAL A 44 12.84 6.42 0.96
N ARG A 45 14.05 6.14 1.37
CA ARG A 45 15.06 7.15 1.71
C ARG A 45 15.79 7.65 0.47
N ALA A 46 15.88 8.97 0.31
CA ALA A 46 16.60 9.62 -0.79
C ALA A 46 17.56 10.72 -0.33
N PHE A 47 18.11 10.59 0.88
CA PHE A 47 19.05 11.55 1.45
C PHE A 47 20.19 10.85 2.18
N GLU A 48 21.35 11.46 2.24
CA GLU A 48 22.49 10.99 3.01
C GLU A 48 22.40 11.45 4.47
N ASN A 49 22.81 10.58 5.38
CA ASN A 49 22.93 10.90 6.80
C ASN A 49 23.97 9.99 7.45
N ASP A 50 25.11 10.57 7.83
CA ASP A 50 26.26 9.86 8.41
C ASP A 50 25.93 9.22 9.77
N THR A 51 24.93 9.73 10.49
CA THR A 51 24.54 9.21 11.80
C THR A 51 23.60 8.00 11.71
N VAL A 52 22.96 7.80 10.57
CA VAL A 52 22.04 6.68 10.33
C VAL A 52 22.51 5.94 9.08
N PRO A 53 23.33 4.88 9.20
CA PRO A 53 23.82 4.14 8.04
C PRO A 53 22.66 3.50 7.27
N HIS A 54 22.79 3.46 5.94
CA HIS A 54 21.84 2.75 5.09
C HIS A 54 22.11 1.23 5.17
N PRO A 55 21.10 0.35 5.19
CA PRO A 55 21.30 -1.09 5.28
C PRO A 55 22.26 -1.67 4.21
N TYR A 56 22.19 -1.13 3.00
CA TYR A 56 23.02 -1.54 1.85
C TYR A 56 24.26 -0.64 1.63
N ASN A 57 24.54 0.31 2.53
CA ASN A 57 25.62 1.31 2.41
C ASN A 57 25.59 2.14 1.10
N ASP A 58 24.47 2.16 0.42
CA ASP A 58 24.22 2.94 -0.80
C ASP A 58 22.79 3.46 -0.77
N ILE A 59 22.60 4.71 -1.16
CA ILE A 59 21.27 5.33 -1.22
C ILE A 59 20.80 5.26 -2.66
N ASN A 60 20.00 4.26 -2.94
CA ASN A 60 19.40 4.06 -4.25
C ASN A 60 17.89 3.80 -4.11
N PRO A 61 17.06 4.84 -4.13
CA PRO A 61 15.63 4.71 -3.93
C PRO A 61 14.93 3.72 -4.86
N ALA A 62 15.40 3.60 -6.11
CA ALA A 62 14.82 2.66 -7.06
C ALA A 62 15.12 1.21 -6.65
N ASN A 63 16.36 0.91 -6.26
CA ASN A 63 16.74 -0.42 -5.82
C ASN A 63 16.05 -0.80 -4.49
N ASP A 64 15.88 0.16 -3.59
CA ASP A 64 15.21 -0.08 -2.30
C ASP A 64 13.73 -0.43 -2.52
N LEU A 65 13.06 0.26 -3.45
CA LEU A 65 11.69 -0.04 -3.84
C LEU A 65 11.59 -1.41 -4.50
N GLU A 66 12.47 -1.71 -5.46
CA GLU A 66 12.51 -2.99 -6.18
C GLU A 66 12.76 -4.18 -5.23
N ALA A 67 13.59 -4.01 -4.20
CA ALA A 67 13.86 -5.04 -3.22
C ALA A 67 12.58 -5.46 -2.46
N ILE A 68 11.78 -4.51 -1.99
CA ILE A 68 10.52 -4.81 -1.30
C ILE A 68 9.46 -5.36 -2.26
N ASP A 69 9.35 -4.81 -3.47
CA ASP A 69 8.41 -5.31 -4.46
C ASP A 69 8.70 -6.77 -4.81
N SER A 70 9.99 -7.12 -4.98
CA SER A 70 10.43 -8.50 -5.23
C SER A 70 10.08 -9.46 -4.09
N GLU A 71 10.24 -9.02 -2.83
CA GLU A 71 9.82 -9.81 -1.67
C GLU A 71 8.31 -10.05 -1.66
N PHE A 72 7.50 -9.03 -1.96
CA PHE A 72 6.05 -9.18 -2.02
C PHE A 72 5.62 -10.13 -3.14
N LEU A 73 6.25 -10.04 -4.32
CA LEU A 73 6.04 -10.97 -5.44
C LEU A 73 6.34 -12.41 -5.02
N LEU A 74 7.50 -12.63 -4.39
CA LEU A 74 7.91 -13.96 -3.93
C LEU A 74 6.94 -14.53 -2.88
N MET A 75 6.50 -13.72 -1.91
CA MET A 75 5.57 -14.16 -0.88
C MET A 75 4.23 -14.59 -1.46
N ASP A 76 3.70 -13.81 -2.40
CA ASP A 76 2.43 -14.13 -3.05
C ASP A 76 2.58 -15.37 -3.94
N LEU A 77 3.69 -15.48 -4.68
CA LEU A 77 4.01 -16.65 -5.51
C LEU A 77 4.05 -17.93 -4.69
N LEU A 78 4.77 -17.95 -3.58
CA LEU A 78 4.86 -19.11 -2.67
C LEU A 78 3.48 -19.49 -2.08
N SER A 79 2.64 -18.49 -1.80
CA SER A 79 1.28 -18.72 -1.33
C SER A 79 0.41 -19.42 -2.37
N ILE A 80 0.50 -18.97 -3.62
CA ILE A 80 -0.22 -19.54 -4.76
C ILE A 80 0.26 -20.97 -5.03
N GLU A 81 1.57 -21.18 -5.10
CA GLU A 81 2.15 -22.52 -5.34
C GLU A 81 1.72 -23.53 -4.27
N THR A 82 1.79 -23.13 -3.01
CA THR A 82 1.33 -23.97 -1.90
C THR A 82 -0.16 -24.34 -2.04
N ARG A 83 -1.01 -23.40 -2.51
CA ARG A 83 -2.42 -23.68 -2.71
C ARG A 83 -2.65 -24.60 -3.90
N ILE A 84 -1.98 -24.37 -5.03
CA ILE A 84 -2.08 -25.24 -6.21
C ILE A 84 -1.68 -26.68 -5.85
N GLU A 85 -0.57 -26.85 -5.13
CA GLU A 85 -0.14 -28.19 -4.67
C GLU A 85 -1.19 -28.88 -3.82
N ARG A 86 -1.83 -28.16 -2.90
CA ARG A 86 -2.93 -28.71 -2.08
C ARG A 86 -4.13 -29.14 -2.92
N LEU A 87 -4.51 -28.33 -3.92
CA LEU A 87 -5.60 -28.65 -4.84
C LEU A 87 -5.28 -29.90 -5.67
N ASP A 88 -4.05 -30.02 -6.16
CA ASP A 88 -3.60 -31.20 -6.90
C ASP A 88 -3.61 -32.47 -6.06
N ASN A 89 -3.16 -32.37 -4.82
CA ASN A 89 -3.20 -33.50 -3.90
C ASN A 89 -4.65 -33.90 -3.58
N GLU A 90 -5.57 -32.96 -3.46
CA GLU A 90 -7.00 -33.25 -3.27
C GLU A 90 -7.59 -33.96 -4.49
N LEU A 91 -7.30 -33.47 -5.69
CA LEU A 91 -7.75 -34.08 -6.94
C LEU A 91 -7.24 -35.53 -7.07
N ARG A 92 -5.94 -35.77 -6.74
CA ARG A 92 -5.36 -37.11 -6.77
C ARG A 92 -6.01 -38.05 -5.75
N ALA A 93 -6.29 -37.55 -4.54
CA ALA A 93 -6.82 -38.38 -3.45
C ALA A 93 -8.33 -38.69 -3.61
N LYS A 94 -9.12 -37.71 -4.06
CA LYS A 94 -10.58 -37.81 -4.09
C LYS A 94 -11.16 -38.01 -5.50
N GLY A 95 -10.40 -37.73 -6.56
CA GLY A 95 -10.82 -37.83 -7.94
C GLY A 95 -12.14 -37.07 -8.20
N LYS A 96 -13.16 -37.76 -8.71
CA LYS A 96 -14.48 -37.15 -8.98
C LYS A 96 -15.25 -36.67 -7.72
N LYS A 97 -14.78 -37.01 -6.51
CA LYS A 97 -15.35 -36.55 -5.24
C LYS A 97 -14.63 -35.32 -4.67
N ALA A 98 -13.64 -34.79 -5.36
CA ALA A 98 -12.99 -33.52 -4.99
C ALA A 98 -13.99 -32.35 -5.10
N ASP A 99 -13.66 -31.22 -4.45
CA ASP A 99 -14.49 -30.03 -4.49
C ASP A 99 -14.64 -29.52 -5.94
N PRO A 100 -15.89 -29.37 -6.45
CA PRO A 100 -16.11 -28.84 -7.80
C PRO A 100 -15.50 -27.45 -8.03
N ASN A 101 -15.34 -26.65 -6.98
CA ASN A 101 -14.76 -25.31 -7.07
C ASN A 101 -13.29 -25.33 -7.51
N ILE A 102 -12.59 -26.46 -7.34
CA ILE A 102 -11.19 -26.62 -7.82
C ILE A 102 -11.08 -26.36 -9.32
N ALA A 103 -12.10 -26.73 -10.09
CA ALA A 103 -12.10 -26.51 -11.54
C ALA A 103 -12.12 -25.01 -11.95
N ILE A 104 -12.51 -24.13 -11.03
CA ILE A 104 -12.52 -22.68 -11.26
C ILE A 104 -11.35 -22.02 -10.55
N GLU A 105 -11.05 -22.44 -9.30
CA GLU A 105 -9.99 -21.86 -8.49
C GLU A 105 -8.59 -22.11 -9.08
N LYS A 106 -8.32 -23.34 -9.50
CA LYS A 106 -6.98 -23.70 -9.98
C LYS A 106 -6.55 -22.92 -11.23
N PRO A 107 -7.35 -22.81 -12.31
CA PRO A 107 -6.99 -21.99 -13.47
C PRO A 107 -6.79 -20.51 -13.12
N LEU A 108 -7.56 -19.96 -12.17
CA LEU A 108 -7.35 -18.62 -11.68
C LEU A 108 -5.98 -18.49 -11.01
N LEU A 109 -5.64 -19.38 -10.09
CA LEU A 109 -4.34 -19.37 -9.41
C LEU A 109 -3.17 -19.54 -10.39
N GLU A 110 -3.31 -20.38 -11.42
CA GLU A 110 -2.30 -20.55 -12.46
C GLU A 110 -2.10 -19.25 -13.27
N ARG A 111 -3.17 -18.50 -13.55
CA ARG A 111 -3.10 -17.17 -14.20
C ARG A 111 -2.40 -16.14 -13.29
N LEU A 112 -2.75 -16.12 -11.99
CA LEU A 112 -2.09 -15.25 -11.01
C LEU A 112 -0.60 -15.60 -10.88
N LYS A 113 -0.26 -16.89 -10.86
CA LYS A 113 1.12 -17.37 -10.82
C LYS A 113 1.92 -16.86 -12.02
N ALA A 114 1.41 -17.02 -13.23
CA ALA A 114 2.07 -16.56 -14.44
C ALA A 114 2.35 -15.05 -14.42
N GLN A 115 1.41 -14.24 -13.91
CA GLN A 115 1.59 -12.80 -13.73
C GLN A 115 2.78 -12.47 -12.81
N LEU A 116 2.89 -13.18 -11.67
CA LEU A 116 3.98 -12.96 -10.71
C LEU A 116 5.33 -13.49 -11.23
N GLU A 117 5.34 -14.57 -12.01
CA GLU A 117 6.54 -15.11 -12.66
C GLU A 117 7.09 -14.17 -13.74
N ASP A 118 6.25 -13.29 -14.31
CA ASP A 118 6.63 -12.22 -15.23
C ASP A 118 7.02 -10.91 -14.49
N ASP A 119 7.31 -10.98 -13.19
CA ASP A 119 7.65 -9.85 -12.30
C ASP A 119 6.56 -8.76 -12.28
N GLN A 120 5.30 -9.13 -12.53
CA GLN A 120 4.18 -8.19 -12.55
C GLN A 120 3.29 -8.35 -11.31
N PRO A 121 3.00 -7.28 -10.56
CA PRO A 121 2.13 -7.34 -9.39
C PRO A 121 0.69 -7.66 -9.78
N LEU A 122 -0.03 -8.35 -8.89
CA LEU A 122 -1.43 -8.75 -9.11
C LEU A 122 -2.39 -7.56 -9.27
N ARG A 123 -2.00 -6.36 -8.80
CA ARG A 123 -2.80 -5.13 -8.99
C ARG A 123 -2.92 -4.70 -10.45
N ASN A 124 -2.01 -5.15 -11.32
CA ASN A 124 -2.05 -4.90 -12.76
C ASN A 124 -3.03 -5.84 -13.50
N LEU A 125 -3.53 -6.89 -12.83
CA LEU A 125 -4.50 -7.80 -13.43
C LEU A 125 -5.93 -7.28 -13.31
N ASP A 126 -6.65 -7.33 -14.42
CA ASP A 126 -8.08 -7.11 -14.42
C ASP A 126 -8.80 -8.39 -13.97
N LEU A 127 -9.40 -8.33 -12.78
CA LEU A 127 -10.09 -9.44 -12.14
C LEU A 127 -11.58 -9.12 -12.03
N THR A 128 -12.42 -10.10 -12.39
CA THR A 128 -13.85 -10.00 -12.15
C THR A 128 -14.19 -9.99 -10.66
N GLU A 129 -15.37 -9.52 -10.29
CA GLU A 129 -15.80 -9.48 -8.89
C GLU A 129 -15.86 -10.87 -8.24
N ASP A 130 -16.19 -11.91 -9.01
CA ASP A 130 -16.22 -13.28 -8.49
C ASP A 130 -14.80 -13.83 -8.27
N GLU A 131 -13.84 -13.48 -9.16
CA GLU A 131 -12.43 -13.80 -8.95
C GLU A 131 -11.85 -13.07 -7.74
N LYS A 132 -12.15 -11.78 -7.57
CA LYS A 132 -11.76 -11.01 -6.37
C LYS A 132 -12.30 -11.64 -5.09
N LYS A 133 -13.57 -12.08 -5.08
CA LYS A 133 -14.16 -12.78 -3.93
C LYS A 133 -13.43 -14.10 -3.64
N MET A 134 -13.09 -14.86 -4.68
CA MET A 134 -12.43 -16.17 -4.54
C MET A 134 -11.04 -16.04 -3.90
N ILE A 135 -10.27 -15.01 -4.28
CA ILE A 135 -8.91 -14.82 -3.78
C ILE A 135 -8.81 -13.95 -2.53
N ARG A 136 -9.92 -13.36 -2.08
CA ARG A 136 -9.94 -12.44 -0.94
C ARG A 136 -9.28 -13.00 0.33
N GLY A 137 -9.47 -14.29 0.57
CA GLY A 137 -8.92 -14.98 1.75
C GLY A 137 -7.40 -15.16 1.75
N PHE A 138 -6.73 -14.94 0.61
CA PHE A 138 -5.26 -15.06 0.52
C PHE A 138 -4.54 -13.82 1.06
N GLY A 139 -5.18 -12.64 0.99
CA GLY A 139 -4.57 -11.39 1.40
C GLY A 139 -3.30 -11.05 0.62
N PHE A 140 -3.32 -11.26 -0.69
CA PHE A 140 -2.16 -11.01 -1.56
C PHE A 140 -1.63 -9.58 -1.42
N LEU A 141 -0.32 -9.46 -1.21
CA LEU A 141 0.35 -8.18 -0.96
C LEU A 141 0.44 -7.37 -2.24
N THR A 142 0.77 -8.02 -3.35
CA THR A 142 0.93 -7.37 -4.64
C THR A 142 -0.39 -6.91 -5.28
N GLN A 143 -1.54 -7.32 -4.70
CA GLN A 143 -2.86 -6.85 -5.13
C GLN A 143 -3.23 -5.48 -4.51
N LYS A 144 -2.60 -5.13 -3.39
CA LYS A 144 -2.92 -3.92 -2.62
C LYS A 144 -2.36 -2.65 -3.27
N PRO A 145 -3.05 -1.51 -3.12
CA PRO A 145 -2.52 -0.22 -3.57
C PRO A 145 -1.27 0.18 -2.76
N VAL A 146 -0.37 0.90 -3.40
CA VAL A 146 0.89 1.37 -2.80
C VAL A 146 1.07 2.86 -3.00
N LEU A 147 1.26 3.59 -1.90
CA LEU A 147 1.76 4.96 -1.92
C LEU A 147 3.26 4.94 -1.63
N VAL A 148 4.08 5.24 -2.61
CA VAL A 148 5.51 5.42 -2.44
C VAL A 148 5.79 6.85 -1.99
N VAL A 149 6.39 6.98 -0.81
CA VAL A 149 6.78 8.25 -0.20
C VAL A 149 8.28 8.36 -0.25
N LEU A 150 8.80 9.19 -1.17
CA LEU A 150 10.22 9.46 -1.26
C LEU A 150 10.61 10.53 -0.24
N ASN A 151 11.30 10.12 0.83
CA ASN A 151 11.80 11.03 1.85
C ASN A 151 13.11 11.65 1.37
N MET A 152 13.03 12.91 0.97
CA MET A 152 14.14 13.72 0.46
C MET A 152 14.87 14.41 1.63
N GLY A 153 16.09 14.86 1.39
CA GLY A 153 16.82 15.73 2.32
C GLY A 153 16.35 17.18 2.23
N ASP A 154 17.30 18.10 2.44
CA ASP A 154 17.02 19.54 2.46
C ASP A 154 16.72 20.10 1.06
N GLU A 155 17.23 19.46 0.01
CA GLU A 155 16.96 19.85 -1.37
C GLU A 155 15.77 19.08 -1.92
N ALA A 156 14.72 19.81 -2.32
CA ALA A 156 13.57 19.24 -3.01
C ALA A 156 13.89 19.00 -4.49
N PHE A 157 13.45 17.87 -5.02
CA PHE A 157 13.53 17.53 -6.45
C PHE A 157 12.25 16.77 -6.85
N ASP A 158 12.03 16.59 -8.16
CA ASP A 158 10.91 15.79 -8.62
C ASP A 158 11.16 14.29 -8.29
N PRO A 159 10.33 13.65 -7.46
CA PRO A 159 10.47 12.23 -7.14
C PRO A 159 10.57 11.33 -8.37
N ALA A 160 9.95 11.71 -9.49
CA ALA A 160 10.00 10.98 -10.75
C ALA A 160 11.42 10.91 -11.38
N GLU A 161 12.33 11.77 -10.96
CA GLU A 161 13.74 11.69 -11.38
C GLU A 161 14.48 10.48 -10.77
N LYS A 162 13.99 9.97 -9.65
CA LYS A 162 14.62 8.87 -8.90
C LYS A 162 13.84 7.55 -9.00
N ILE A 163 12.52 7.62 -9.09
CA ILE A 163 11.64 6.45 -9.09
C ILE A 163 10.64 6.58 -10.24
N THR A 164 10.55 5.54 -11.06
CA THR A 164 9.49 5.39 -12.05
C THR A 164 8.60 4.23 -11.65
N LEU A 165 7.32 4.51 -11.39
CA LEU A 165 6.33 3.45 -11.11
C LEU A 165 5.82 2.89 -12.44
N SER A 166 5.91 1.57 -12.59
CA SER A 166 5.49 0.83 -13.79
C SER A 166 4.19 0.06 -13.60
N TYR A 167 3.50 0.25 -12.48
CA TYR A 167 2.31 -0.52 -12.13
C TYR A 167 1.13 0.37 -11.72
N GLU A 168 -0.08 -0.17 -11.88
CA GLU A 168 -1.35 0.48 -11.55
C GLU A 168 -1.58 0.54 -10.02
N LYS A 169 -2.51 1.38 -9.60
CA LYS A 169 -2.88 1.58 -8.19
C LYS A 169 -1.66 1.87 -7.30
N ALA A 170 -0.77 2.69 -7.84
CA ALA A 170 0.38 3.22 -7.13
C ALA A 170 0.49 4.72 -7.38
N SER A 171 0.99 5.44 -6.39
CA SER A 171 1.30 6.87 -6.48
C SER A 171 2.65 7.14 -5.84
N LEU A 172 3.31 8.17 -6.33
CA LEU A 172 4.61 8.63 -5.84
C LEU A 172 4.49 10.05 -5.32
N VAL A 173 4.99 10.29 -4.11
CA VAL A 173 5.03 11.61 -3.50
C VAL A 173 6.38 11.85 -2.85
N GLY A 174 6.96 13.04 -3.05
CA GLY A 174 8.15 13.48 -2.34
C GLY A 174 7.79 14.24 -1.08
N ILE A 175 8.57 14.03 -0.03
CA ILE A 175 8.48 14.77 1.23
C ILE A 175 9.87 15.21 1.69
N GLN A 176 9.93 16.32 2.41
CA GLN A 176 11.10 16.76 3.16
C GLN A 176 10.86 16.54 4.65
N GLY A 177 10.94 15.28 5.07
CA GLY A 177 10.47 14.83 6.38
C GLY A 177 11.13 15.56 7.57
N ALA A 178 12.43 15.87 7.51
CA ALA A 178 13.12 16.60 8.56
C ALA A 178 12.62 18.05 8.66
N LEU A 179 12.59 18.78 7.55
CA LEU A 179 12.10 20.15 7.48
C LEU A 179 10.65 20.26 7.97
N GLU A 180 9.78 19.38 7.52
CA GLU A 180 8.38 19.41 7.91
C GLU A 180 8.15 19.04 9.39
N ALA A 181 9.03 18.20 9.95
CA ALA A 181 9.01 17.89 11.38
C ALA A 181 9.41 19.11 12.23
N GLU A 182 10.32 19.96 11.75
CA GLU A 182 10.68 21.22 12.38
C GLU A 182 9.52 22.23 12.32
N ILE A 183 8.94 22.42 11.12
CA ILE A 183 7.79 23.30 10.91
C ILE A 183 6.61 22.91 11.82
N ALA A 184 6.38 21.61 12.01
CA ALA A 184 5.29 21.12 12.85
C ALA A 184 5.44 21.46 14.35
N GLN A 185 6.62 21.92 14.79
CA GLN A 185 6.89 22.32 16.16
C GLN A 185 6.74 23.83 16.38
N LEU A 186 6.63 24.60 15.30
CA LEU A 186 6.46 26.04 15.34
C LEU A 186 5.01 26.43 15.68
N ASP A 187 4.80 27.66 16.11
CA ASP A 187 3.45 28.21 16.17
C ASP A 187 2.90 28.51 14.75
N ALA A 188 1.62 28.86 14.66
CA ALA A 188 0.98 28.95 13.35
C ALA A 188 1.54 30.08 12.46
N GLU A 189 1.99 31.18 13.08
CA GLU A 189 2.54 32.36 12.35
C GLU A 189 3.93 32.05 11.83
N ASP A 190 4.79 31.48 12.65
CA ASP A 190 6.14 31.08 12.27
C ASP A 190 6.10 29.93 11.26
N ALA A 191 5.20 28.95 11.41
CA ALA A 191 5.04 27.85 10.48
C ALA A 191 4.63 28.35 9.06
N GLU A 192 3.73 29.34 8.98
CA GLU A 192 3.31 29.92 7.69
C GLU A 192 4.47 30.64 7.00
N MET A 193 5.28 31.41 7.74
CA MET A 193 6.46 32.08 7.22
C MET A 193 7.49 31.07 6.69
N PHE A 194 7.79 30.02 7.44
CA PHE A 194 8.72 28.97 7.02
C PHE A 194 8.22 28.22 5.77
N MET A 195 6.94 27.88 5.73
CA MET A 195 6.35 27.26 4.55
C MET A 195 6.51 28.14 3.30
N GLU A 196 6.29 29.45 3.43
CA GLU A 196 6.47 30.41 2.33
C GLU A 196 7.95 30.51 1.90
N GLU A 197 8.89 30.59 2.84
CA GLU A 197 10.33 30.65 2.59
C GLU A 197 10.85 29.43 1.81
N TYR A 198 10.37 28.23 2.18
CA TYR A 198 10.75 26.98 1.53
C TYR A 198 9.85 26.59 0.34
N GLY A 199 8.89 27.46 -0.04
CA GLY A 199 7.99 27.22 -1.17
C GLY A 199 7.03 26.05 -0.95
N LEU A 200 6.74 25.69 0.30
CA LEU A 200 5.81 24.63 0.64
C LEU A 200 4.37 25.16 0.63
N THR A 201 3.57 24.71 -0.32
CA THR A 201 2.15 25.08 -0.40
C THR A 201 1.27 24.25 0.50
N GLU A 202 1.72 23.07 0.91
CA GLU A 202 0.98 22.11 1.72
C GLU A 202 1.95 21.17 2.43
N LEU A 203 1.71 20.85 3.69
CA LEU A 203 2.49 19.86 4.42
C LEU A 203 2.23 18.44 3.90
N SER A 204 3.25 17.62 3.87
CA SER A 204 3.21 16.24 3.37
C SER A 204 2.16 15.38 4.07
N ARG A 205 1.89 15.63 5.35
CA ARG A 205 0.81 14.92 6.07
C ARG A 205 -0.52 15.01 5.32
N SER A 206 -0.90 16.20 4.87
CA SER A 206 -2.15 16.40 4.12
C SER A 206 -2.11 15.71 2.76
N LYS A 207 -0.97 15.82 2.06
CA LYS A 207 -0.75 15.12 0.78
C LYS A 207 -0.86 13.61 0.94
N VAL A 208 -0.16 13.02 1.90
CA VAL A 208 -0.17 11.57 2.16
C VAL A 208 -1.58 11.07 2.48
N ILE A 209 -2.33 11.78 3.33
CA ILE A 209 -3.73 11.43 3.63
C ILE A 209 -4.58 11.47 2.36
N ARG A 210 -4.50 12.54 1.57
CA ARG A 210 -5.28 12.67 0.33
C ARG A 210 -4.96 11.56 -0.66
N TYR A 211 -3.68 11.32 -0.95
CA TYR A 211 -3.27 10.22 -1.85
C TYR A 211 -3.67 8.84 -1.33
N SER A 212 -3.65 8.63 -0.02
CA SER A 212 -4.14 7.37 0.57
C SER A 212 -5.63 7.15 0.28
N TYR A 213 -6.47 8.17 0.42
CA TYR A 213 -7.89 8.09 0.06
C TYR A 213 -8.10 7.83 -1.43
N GLU A 214 -7.39 8.56 -2.29
CA GLU A 214 -7.47 8.41 -3.74
C GLU A 214 -7.06 6.99 -4.20
N LEU A 215 -5.93 6.48 -3.70
CA LEU A 215 -5.43 5.15 -4.02
C LEU A 215 -6.34 4.02 -3.56
N MET A 216 -6.92 4.18 -2.38
CA MET A 216 -7.87 3.20 -1.85
C MET A 216 -9.24 3.29 -2.51
N GLY A 217 -9.44 4.28 -3.40
CA GLY A 217 -10.72 4.52 -4.05
C GLY A 217 -11.83 4.82 -3.05
N ILE A 218 -11.52 5.62 -2.02
CA ILE A 218 -12.46 5.98 -0.95
C ILE A 218 -12.87 7.43 -1.12
N GLU A 219 -14.18 7.66 -1.12
CA GLU A 219 -14.80 8.99 -1.04
C GLU A 219 -15.50 9.17 0.30
N SER A 220 -15.84 10.40 0.62
CA SER A 220 -16.56 10.73 1.84
C SER A 220 -17.76 11.61 1.57
N TYR A 221 -18.87 11.36 2.28
CA TYR A 221 -19.99 12.25 2.34
C TYR A 221 -20.32 12.65 3.79
N PHE A 222 -21.08 13.70 3.96
CA PHE A 222 -21.44 14.19 5.27
C PHE A 222 -22.93 14.06 5.53
N THR A 223 -23.29 13.56 6.72
CA THR A 223 -24.63 13.71 7.26
C THR A 223 -24.66 14.86 8.23
N VAL A 224 -25.68 15.72 8.13
CA VAL A 224 -25.83 16.92 8.97
C VAL A 224 -27.12 16.83 9.77
N GLY A 225 -26.98 16.77 11.09
CA GLY A 225 -28.09 16.81 12.02
C GLY A 225 -28.02 18.04 12.96
N PRO A 226 -29.02 18.26 13.80
CA PRO A 226 -29.01 19.38 14.74
C PRO A 226 -27.85 19.31 15.73
N ASP A 227 -27.45 18.14 16.11
CA ASP A 227 -26.43 17.89 17.15
C ASP A 227 -25.09 17.41 16.60
N GLU A 228 -25.06 16.74 15.45
CA GLU A 228 -23.84 16.14 14.90
C GLU A 228 -23.72 16.38 13.39
N VAL A 229 -22.48 16.65 12.94
CA VAL A 229 -22.03 16.46 11.56
C VAL A 229 -21.07 15.28 11.54
N ARG A 230 -21.34 14.29 10.70
CA ARG A 230 -20.54 13.09 10.61
C ARG A 230 -20.11 12.82 9.17
N ALA A 231 -18.83 12.57 8.98
CA ALA A 231 -18.28 12.06 7.74
C ALA A 231 -18.40 10.51 7.68
N TRP A 232 -18.73 10.01 6.50
CA TRP A 232 -18.81 8.58 6.20
C TRP A 232 -17.95 8.30 4.99
N SER A 233 -17.16 7.24 5.04
CA SER A 233 -16.37 6.79 3.90
C SER A 233 -17.10 5.68 3.15
N PHE A 234 -16.96 5.69 1.83
CA PHE A 234 -17.54 4.70 0.93
C PHE A 234 -16.64 4.49 -0.29
N PRO A 235 -16.75 3.35 -0.99
CA PRO A 235 -15.98 3.12 -2.22
C PRO A 235 -16.36 4.12 -3.32
N ALA A 236 -15.36 4.69 -4.00
CA ALA A 236 -15.58 5.59 -5.13
C ALA A 236 -16.44 4.92 -6.21
N GLY A 237 -17.40 5.66 -6.74
CA GLY A 237 -18.34 5.16 -7.73
C GLY A 237 -19.50 4.33 -7.18
N ALA A 238 -19.60 4.15 -5.86
CA ALA A 238 -20.76 3.49 -5.25
C ALA A 238 -22.04 4.31 -5.47
N SER A 239 -23.16 3.62 -5.68
CA SER A 239 -24.47 4.26 -5.76
C SER A 239 -24.92 4.78 -4.39
N ALA A 240 -25.83 5.75 -4.36
CA ALA A 240 -26.34 6.32 -3.10
C ALA A 240 -26.92 5.27 -2.11
N PRO A 241 -27.64 4.22 -2.53
CA PRO A 241 -28.05 3.15 -1.63
C PRO A 241 -26.87 2.35 -1.04
N GLU A 242 -25.83 2.07 -1.83
CA GLU A 242 -24.64 1.35 -1.36
C GLU A 242 -23.82 2.19 -0.38
N ALA A 243 -23.71 3.49 -0.62
CA ALA A 243 -23.03 4.40 0.30
C ALA A 243 -23.77 4.60 1.64
N ALA A 244 -25.08 4.34 1.70
CA ALA A 244 -25.92 4.52 2.87
C ALA A 244 -26.09 3.25 3.73
N CYS A 245 -25.62 2.09 3.26
CA CYS A 245 -25.64 0.83 3.99
C CYS A 245 -24.35 0.57 4.74
#